data_f7684d012662c56e7cf061ba0a82e3d5
#
_entry.id   f7684d012662c56e7cf061ba0a82e3d5
#
_cell.length_a   1.000
_cell.length_b   1.000
_cell.length_c   1.000
_cell.angle_alpha   90.00
_cell.angle_beta   90.00
_cell.angle_gamma   90.00
#
_symmetry.space_group_name_H-M   'P 1'
#
loop_
_entity.id
_entity.type
_entity.pdbx_description
1 polymer ?
#
loop_
_entity_poly.entity_id
_entity_poly.type
_entity_poly.pdbx_seq_one_letter_code
_entity_poly.pdbx_strand_id
1 'polypeptide(L)'
;MQASYDQIRALDSEVLVISFDSPEQVNVYCQSNDFPFPVLSDPERNSYQTLGIHRTSWKTMLKLDVIGRYLKLMICGWLPPSKIKMSDMYQLGGDVIVDAQCRLIYQFRSHDPSRRPAVCGLIKALRKIGI
;
A
#
# COMPACT_ATOMS: atom_id res chain seq x y z
N MET A 1 -7.42 2.60 5.51
CA MET A 1 -8.08 1.44 4.86
C MET A 1 -9.01 0.72 5.83
N GLN A 2 -8.52 0.27 6.96
CA GLN A 2 -9.30 -0.47 7.96
C GLN A 2 -10.59 0.25 8.39
N ALA A 3 -10.50 1.53 8.74
CA ALA A 3 -11.66 2.34 9.15
C ALA A 3 -12.71 2.58 8.03
N SER A 4 -12.36 2.28 6.78
CA SER A 4 -13.27 2.45 5.63
C SER A 4 -13.66 1.13 4.98
N TYR A 5 -13.31 0.02 5.63
CA TYR A 5 -13.54 -1.32 5.09
C TYR A 5 -15.02 -1.60 4.87
N ASP A 6 -15.86 -1.25 5.83
CA ASP A 6 -17.31 -1.44 5.73
C ASP A 6 -17.91 -0.68 4.54
N GLN A 7 -17.38 0.51 4.24
CA GLN A 7 -17.82 1.28 3.07
C GLN A 7 -17.44 0.61 1.76
N ILE A 8 -16.27 -0.04 1.72
CA ILE A 8 -15.80 -0.80 0.55
C ILE A 8 -16.65 -2.05 0.37
N ARG A 9 -16.93 -2.77 1.44
CA ARG A 9 -17.81 -3.94 1.44
C ARG A 9 -19.24 -3.60 0.98
N ALA A 10 -19.75 -2.45 1.40
CA ALA A 10 -21.06 -1.97 0.96
C ALA A 10 -21.13 -1.66 -0.54
N LEU A 11 -19.99 -1.55 -1.22
CA LEU A 11 -19.88 -1.40 -2.67
C LEU A 11 -19.60 -2.75 -3.38
N ASP A 12 -19.91 -3.85 -2.73
CA ASP A 12 -19.70 -5.21 -3.24
C ASP A 12 -18.23 -5.46 -3.65
N SER A 13 -17.33 -4.91 -2.86
CA SER A 13 -15.89 -4.94 -3.12
C SER A 13 -15.13 -5.50 -1.93
N GLU A 14 -13.96 -6.07 -2.20
CA GLU A 14 -13.09 -6.65 -1.17
C GLU A 14 -11.71 -5.99 -1.20
N VAL A 15 -11.05 -5.99 -0.05
CA VAL A 15 -9.68 -5.50 0.10
C VAL A 15 -8.73 -6.68 0.23
N LEU A 16 -7.68 -6.67 -0.57
CA LEU A 16 -6.57 -7.59 -0.48
C LEU A 16 -5.29 -6.78 -0.34
N VAL A 17 -4.50 -7.07 0.68
CA VAL A 17 -3.19 -6.45 0.88
C VAL A 17 -2.10 -7.43 0.49
N ILE A 18 -1.11 -6.97 -0.26
CA ILE A 18 0.06 -7.75 -0.64
C ILE A 18 1.29 -7.06 -0.09
N SER A 19 2.05 -7.79 0.72
CA SER A 19 3.31 -7.33 1.29
C SER A 19 4.48 -8.11 0.69
N PHE A 20 5.62 -7.45 0.54
CA PHE A 20 6.87 -8.09 0.14
C PHE A 20 7.63 -8.72 1.32
N ASP A 21 7.09 -8.65 2.53
CA ASP A 21 7.66 -9.31 3.70
C ASP A 21 7.52 -10.83 3.60
N SER A 22 8.37 -11.55 4.34
CA SER A 22 8.28 -13.01 4.40
C SER A 22 6.96 -13.47 5.03
N PRO A 23 6.51 -14.71 4.76
CA PRO A 23 5.28 -15.25 5.38
C PRO A 23 5.29 -15.18 6.90
N GLU A 24 6.45 -15.39 7.52
CA GLU A 24 6.60 -15.33 8.99
C GLU A 24 6.38 -13.90 9.52
N GLN A 25 6.95 -12.91 8.83
CA GLN A 25 6.80 -11.49 9.20
C GLN A 25 5.36 -11.02 9.01
N VAL A 26 4.73 -11.41 7.90
CA VAL A 26 3.32 -11.12 7.64
C VAL A 26 2.43 -11.73 8.73
N ASN A 27 2.73 -12.97 9.13
CA ASN A 27 1.98 -13.66 10.17
C ASN A 27 2.08 -12.95 11.52
N VAL A 28 3.28 -12.55 11.93
CA VAL A 28 3.51 -11.77 13.16
C VAL A 28 2.75 -10.44 13.10
N TYR A 29 2.80 -9.78 11.96
CA TYR A 29 2.12 -8.50 11.76
C TYR A 29 0.60 -8.63 11.84
N CYS A 30 0.02 -9.68 11.25
CA CYS A 30 -1.41 -9.97 11.32
C CYS A 30 -1.87 -10.36 12.73
N GLN A 31 -1.03 -11.07 13.48
CA GLN A 31 -1.32 -11.41 14.90
C GLN A 31 -1.31 -10.18 15.81
N SER A 32 -0.46 -9.19 15.50
CA SER A 32 -0.36 -7.95 16.26
C SER A 32 -1.44 -6.92 15.89
N ASN A 33 -2.11 -7.10 14.76
CA ASN A 33 -3.12 -6.19 14.23
C ASN A 33 -4.32 -7.00 13.75
N ASP A 34 -5.48 -6.64 14.22
CA ASP A 34 -6.73 -7.31 13.82
C ASP A 34 -7.25 -6.72 12.49
N PHE A 35 -6.71 -7.19 11.38
CA PHE A 35 -7.15 -6.75 10.07
C PHE A 35 -8.42 -7.47 9.62
N PRO A 36 -9.45 -6.75 9.15
CA PRO A 36 -10.68 -7.36 8.65
C PRO A 36 -10.55 -7.95 7.23
N PHE A 37 -9.40 -7.80 6.60
CA PHE A 37 -9.12 -8.23 5.23
C PHE A 37 -7.85 -9.08 5.16
N PRO A 38 -7.70 -9.96 4.13
CA PRO A 38 -6.54 -10.80 3.99
C PRO A 38 -5.27 -10.01 3.64
N VAL A 39 -4.15 -10.44 4.19
CA VAL A 39 -2.81 -9.93 3.89
C VAL A 39 -1.97 -11.09 3.36
N LEU A 40 -1.45 -10.96 2.17
CA LEU A 40 -0.64 -11.96 1.50
C LEU A 40 0.84 -11.57 1.50
N SER A 41 1.70 -12.57 1.49
CA SER A 41 3.15 -12.43 1.37
C SER A 41 3.58 -12.67 -0.08
N ASP A 42 4.39 -11.75 -0.63
CA ASP A 42 5.02 -11.86 -1.95
C ASP A 42 6.49 -11.40 -1.85
N PRO A 43 7.36 -12.20 -1.20
CA PRO A 43 8.75 -11.80 -0.98
C PRO A 43 9.56 -11.68 -2.28
N GLU A 44 9.16 -12.36 -3.33
CA GLU A 44 9.77 -12.26 -4.66
C GLU A 44 9.31 -11.05 -5.45
N ARG A 45 8.29 -10.33 -4.96
CA ARG A 45 7.71 -9.14 -5.58
C ARG A 45 7.15 -9.36 -7.00
N ASN A 46 6.64 -10.55 -7.26
CA ASN A 46 6.05 -10.89 -8.57
C ASN A 46 4.84 -10.03 -8.91
N SER A 47 3.97 -9.79 -7.93
CA SER A 47 2.82 -8.89 -8.09
C SER A 47 3.25 -7.45 -8.34
N TYR A 48 4.29 -6.98 -7.67
CA TYR A 48 4.85 -5.64 -7.86
C TYR A 48 5.40 -5.46 -9.27
N GLN A 49 6.13 -6.44 -9.78
CA GLN A 49 6.66 -6.42 -11.14
C GLN A 49 5.54 -6.45 -12.18
N THR A 50 4.57 -7.32 -12.01
CA THR A 50 3.41 -7.45 -12.89
C THR A 50 2.61 -6.14 -12.97
N LEU A 51 2.47 -5.43 -11.86
CA LEU A 51 1.76 -4.16 -11.79
C LEU A 51 2.64 -2.96 -12.15
N GLY A 52 3.92 -3.19 -12.48
CA GLY A 52 4.85 -2.11 -12.80
C GLY A 52 5.17 -1.18 -11.64
N ILE A 53 5.12 -1.71 -10.42
CA ILE A 53 5.51 -0.99 -9.21
C ILE A 53 7.01 -1.20 -9.00
N HIS A 54 7.77 -0.13 -9.19
CA HIS A 54 9.23 -0.18 -9.18
C HIS A 54 9.80 0.17 -7.82
N ARG A 55 11.10 -0.11 -7.66
CA ARG A 55 11.88 0.39 -6.54
C ARG A 55 12.34 1.81 -6.83
N THR A 56 12.34 2.66 -5.81
CA THR A 56 12.92 4.00 -5.92
C THR A 56 14.44 3.95 -5.75
N SER A 57 15.13 5.02 -6.16
CA SER A 57 16.56 5.19 -5.91
C SER A 57 16.79 5.99 -4.64
N TRP A 58 18.00 5.87 -4.06
CA TRP A 58 18.43 6.68 -2.94
C TRP A 58 18.41 8.19 -3.23
N LYS A 59 18.61 8.58 -4.49
CA LYS A 59 18.52 9.98 -4.95
C LYS A 59 17.11 10.53 -4.76
N THR A 60 16.09 9.75 -5.02
CA THR A 60 14.68 10.13 -4.79
C THR A 60 14.39 10.28 -3.31
N MET A 61 14.97 9.42 -2.46
CA MET A 61 14.81 9.52 -1.01
C MET A 61 15.45 10.78 -0.41
N LEU A 62 16.48 11.32 -1.06
CA LEU A 62 17.16 12.54 -0.61
C LEU A 62 16.51 13.84 -1.10
N LYS A 63 15.44 13.79 -1.86
CA LYS A 63 14.69 14.99 -2.23
C LYS A 63 14.12 15.67 -0.99
N LEU A 64 14.27 16.99 -0.93
CA LEU A 64 13.85 17.78 0.23
C LEU A 64 12.37 17.65 0.56
N ASP A 65 11.52 17.51 -0.43
CA ASP A 65 10.08 17.32 -0.24
C ASP A 65 9.73 15.96 0.39
N VAL A 66 10.45 14.90 0.03
CA VAL A 66 10.31 13.58 0.65
C VAL A 66 10.75 13.61 2.11
N ILE A 67 11.94 14.19 2.38
CA ILE A 67 12.46 14.37 3.73
C ILE A 67 11.49 15.20 4.58
N GLY A 68 10.97 16.29 4.04
CA GLY A 68 10.01 17.15 4.71
C GLY A 68 8.72 16.42 5.10
N ARG A 69 8.21 15.55 4.24
CA ARG A 69 7.03 14.72 4.53
C ARG A 69 7.28 13.73 5.65
N TYR A 70 8.43 13.05 5.66
CA TYR A 70 8.79 12.13 6.75
C TYR A 70 8.98 12.86 8.08
N LEU A 71 9.64 14.02 8.08
CA LEU A 71 9.78 14.85 9.27
C LEU A 71 8.42 15.28 9.82
N LYS A 72 7.50 15.69 8.95
CA LYS A 72 6.13 16.05 9.34
C LYS A 72 5.39 14.87 9.97
N LEU A 73 5.52 13.67 9.40
CA LEU A 73 4.93 12.46 9.96
C LEU A 73 5.51 12.13 11.34
N MET A 74 6.82 12.27 11.51
CA MET A 74 7.49 12.04 12.80
C MET A 74 7.02 13.03 13.87
N ILE A 75 6.84 14.30 13.51
CA ILE A 75 6.30 15.34 14.43
C ILE A 75 4.86 14.98 14.83
N CYS A 76 4.07 14.40 13.95
CA CYS A 76 2.71 13.92 14.24
C CYS A 76 2.67 12.61 15.06
N GLY A 77 3.81 12.09 15.51
CA GLY A 77 3.91 10.91 16.36
C GLY A 77 4.11 9.58 15.62
N TRP A 78 4.26 9.61 14.30
CA TRP A 78 4.62 8.42 13.54
C TRP A 78 6.12 8.14 13.68
N LEU A 79 6.46 6.93 14.09
CA LEU A 79 7.84 6.46 14.14
C LEU A 79 8.05 5.33 13.13
N PRO A 80 9.13 5.37 12.33
CA PRO A 80 9.45 4.25 11.45
C PRO A 80 9.72 3.00 12.29
N PRO A 81 9.24 1.82 11.85
CA PRO A 81 9.51 0.57 12.56
C PRO A 81 11.02 0.33 12.66
N SER A 82 11.50 -0.01 13.85
CA SER A 82 12.93 -0.19 14.14
C SER A 82 13.61 -1.34 13.39
N LYS A 83 12.84 -2.18 12.70
CA LYS A 83 13.32 -3.36 11.97
C LYS A 83 13.25 -3.25 10.45
N ILE A 84 13.04 -2.06 9.90
CA ILE A 84 13.06 -1.87 8.44
C ILE A 84 14.51 -1.99 7.95
N LYS A 85 14.75 -2.98 7.10
CA LYS A 85 16.01 -3.04 6.33
C LYS A 85 16.05 -1.88 5.35
N MET A 86 17.19 -1.21 5.20
CA MET A 86 17.31 -0.08 4.26
C MET A 86 16.90 -0.45 2.82
N SER A 87 17.08 -1.70 2.41
CA SER A 87 16.64 -2.20 1.11
C SER A 87 15.12 -2.13 0.92
N ASP A 88 14.37 -2.28 1.99
CA ASP A 88 12.90 -2.30 1.93
C ASP A 88 12.30 -0.90 1.82
N MET A 89 13.04 0.13 2.24
CA MET A 89 12.62 1.52 2.11
C MET A 89 12.56 2.01 0.66
N TYR A 90 13.25 1.35 -0.25
CA TYR A 90 13.26 1.70 -1.68
C TYR A 90 12.13 1.06 -2.47
N GLN A 91 11.40 0.12 -1.88
CA GLN A 91 10.24 -0.48 -2.53
C GLN A 91 9.07 0.51 -2.51
N LEU A 92 8.65 0.91 -3.68
CA LEU A 92 7.45 1.72 -3.85
C LEU A 92 6.20 0.84 -3.70
N GLY A 93 5.11 1.47 -3.33
CA GLY A 93 3.82 0.82 -3.26
C GLY A 93 2.87 1.34 -4.33
N GLY A 94 1.71 0.74 -4.36
CA GLY A 94 0.64 1.15 -5.25
C GLY A 94 -0.69 0.57 -4.81
N ASP A 95 -1.75 1.09 -5.39
CA ASP A 95 -3.11 0.63 -5.17
C ASP A 95 -3.76 0.36 -6.51
N VAL A 96 -4.45 -0.77 -6.61
CA VAL A 96 -5.12 -1.19 -7.83
C VAL A 96 -6.55 -1.59 -7.54
N ILE A 97 -7.42 -1.39 -8.51
CA ILE A 97 -8.78 -1.93 -8.50
C ILE A 97 -8.92 -2.82 -9.72
N VAL A 98 -9.37 -4.04 -9.49
CA VAL A 98 -9.70 -5.01 -10.54
C VAL A 98 -11.18 -5.37 -10.45
N ASP A 99 -11.79 -5.66 -11.58
CA ASP A 99 -13.17 -6.14 -11.62
C ASP A 99 -13.26 -7.67 -11.39
N ALA A 100 -14.46 -8.19 -11.38
CA ALA A 100 -14.72 -9.61 -11.21
C ALA A 100 -14.13 -10.47 -12.33
N GLN A 101 -13.77 -9.90 -13.45
CA GLN A 101 -13.10 -10.57 -14.57
C GLN A 101 -11.59 -10.37 -14.55
N CYS A 102 -11.03 -9.91 -13.42
CA CYS A 102 -9.60 -9.62 -13.24
C CYS A 102 -9.05 -8.56 -14.20
N ARG A 103 -9.89 -7.65 -14.70
CA ARG A 103 -9.44 -6.53 -15.53
C ARG A 103 -9.05 -5.36 -14.64
N LEU A 104 -7.90 -4.77 -14.94
CA LEU A 104 -7.41 -3.59 -14.22
C LEU A 104 -8.25 -2.37 -14.61
N ILE A 105 -8.93 -1.78 -13.63
CA ILE A 105 -9.82 -0.63 -13.83
C ILE A 105 -9.20 0.67 -13.33
N TYR A 106 -8.45 0.58 -12.25
CA TYR A 106 -7.77 1.72 -11.65
C TYR A 106 -6.40 1.30 -11.17
N GLN A 107 -5.42 2.17 -11.36
CA GLN A 107 -4.08 1.96 -10.85
C GLN A 107 -3.48 3.27 -10.37
N PHE A 108 -2.95 3.24 -9.17
CA PHE A 108 -2.07 4.26 -8.63
C PHE A 108 -0.69 3.64 -8.38
N ARG A 109 0.34 4.27 -8.91
CA ARG A 109 1.74 3.91 -8.63
C ARG A 109 2.39 5.05 -7.88
N SER A 110 2.96 4.75 -6.73
CA SER A 110 3.71 5.76 -5.97
C SER A 110 5.02 6.09 -6.68
N HIS A 111 5.33 7.38 -6.77
CA HIS A 111 6.61 7.86 -7.28
C HIS A 111 7.65 8.04 -6.18
N ASP A 112 7.18 8.09 -4.94
CA ASP A 112 8.03 8.13 -3.75
C ASP A 112 7.35 7.37 -2.60
N PRO A 113 8.11 6.88 -1.60
CA PRO A 113 7.56 6.04 -0.53
C PRO A 113 6.54 6.76 0.37
N SER A 114 6.53 8.09 0.37
CA SER A 114 5.62 8.88 1.22
C SER A 114 4.25 9.13 0.59
N ARG A 115 4.09 8.86 -0.72
CA ARG A 115 2.83 9.12 -1.43
C ARG A 115 1.94 7.90 -1.42
N ARG A 116 0.70 8.11 -0.97
CA ARG A 116 -0.39 7.14 -1.05
C ARG A 116 -1.68 7.85 -1.46
N PRO A 117 -2.55 7.21 -2.23
CA PRO A 117 -3.86 7.78 -2.52
C PRO A 117 -4.67 7.84 -1.23
N ALA A 118 -5.48 8.87 -1.11
CA ALA A 118 -6.45 8.90 -0.04
C ALA A 118 -7.50 7.80 -0.25
N VAL A 119 -7.89 7.10 0.82
CA VAL A 119 -8.90 6.03 0.76
C VAL A 119 -10.22 6.53 0.17
N CYS A 120 -10.57 7.78 0.45
CA CYS A 120 -11.76 8.41 -0.16
C CYS A 120 -11.68 8.49 -1.70
N GLY A 121 -10.48 8.63 -2.27
CA GLY A 121 -10.26 8.58 -3.71
C GLY A 121 -10.52 7.20 -4.30
N LEU A 122 -10.08 6.15 -3.61
CA LEU A 122 -10.35 4.77 -4.00
C LEU A 122 -11.85 4.45 -3.93
N ILE A 123 -12.54 4.88 -2.88
CA ILE A 123 -13.99 4.70 -2.73
C ILE A 123 -14.74 5.44 -3.85
N LYS A 124 -14.32 6.65 -4.21
CA LYS A 124 -14.91 7.38 -5.35
C LYS A 124 -14.70 6.64 -6.67
N ALA A 125 -13.52 6.06 -6.88
CA ALA A 125 -13.24 5.25 -8.05
C ALA A 125 -14.15 4.01 -8.10
N LEU A 126 -14.30 3.30 -7.00
CA LEU A 126 -15.21 2.16 -6.88
C LEU A 126 -16.65 2.53 -7.23
N ARG A 127 -17.14 3.65 -6.70
CA ARG A 127 -18.51 4.14 -7.00
C ARG A 127 -18.73 4.47 -8.46
N LYS A 128 -17.71 4.94 -9.16
CA LYS A 128 -17.80 5.21 -10.61
C LYS A 128 -17.84 3.93 -11.45
N ILE A 129 -17.14 2.90 -11.00
CA ILE A 129 -17.05 1.63 -11.70
C ILE A 129 -18.31 0.80 -11.48
N GLY A 130 -18.91 0.91 -10.32
CA GLY A 130 -19.90 -0.02 -9.85
C GLY A 130 -21.23 0.14 -10.32
N ILE A 131 -21.44 0.66 -11.00
CA ILE A 131 -22.50 0.25 -11.07
C ILE A 131 -23.66 0.64 -10.88
#